data_7ca674d72467c4bd69dfc94a57b829d5
#
_entry.id   7ca674d72467c4bd69dfc94a57b829d5
#
_cell.length_a   1.000
_cell.length_b   1.000
_cell.length_c   1.000
_cell.angle_alpha   90.00
_cell.angle_beta   90.00
_cell.angle_gamma   90.00
#
_symmetry.space_group_name_H-M   'P 1'
#
loop_
_entity.id
_entity.type
_entity.pdbx_description
1 polymer ?
#
loop_
_entity_poly.entity_id
_entity_poly.type
_entity_poly.pdbx_seq_one_letter_code
_entity_poly.pdbx_strand_id
1 'polypeptide(L)'
;MKQLLTITIAPFLLATVHAQDSCLPVYNMPVKTMQLSSGKLAYVEKGNGQTFLFVHGLGGNISHWEKIVRDLSASYRCIAIDLPGYGWSDKQVDANGDDRLQLYAGVINEFIQKKKIRKVILAGHSMGAQVAIITALQNKRIKKLILVAPAGLETFTNQEAQLLTGVTTAIALEQQNEAVIRNNFKINFVQQPADVEQLIQDRLRMKKCSIYKRYCQIVSAGVKGMLVHPVKDSLQYLSMPVLIVFGAKDALIPNAYLHPALITTALATESAALIPGCKLEIIQEAGHMVQFEKSNEINVIIKKFIQ
;
A
#
# COMPACT_ATOMS: atom_id res chain seq x y z
N MET A 1 -15.97 -65.87 10.55
CA MET A 1 -16.46 -64.45 10.54
C MET A 1 -15.40 -63.57 9.96
N LYS A 2 -15.53 -63.17 8.70
CA LYS A 2 -14.59 -62.19 8.05
C LYS A 2 -15.20 -60.82 8.14
N GLN A 3 -14.54 -59.88 8.86
CA GLN A 3 -14.92 -58.46 8.88
C GLN A 3 -14.43 -57.80 7.60
N LEU A 4 -15.35 -57.24 6.82
CA LEU A 4 -15.05 -56.35 5.71
C LEU A 4 -14.75 -54.95 6.27
N LEU A 5 -13.56 -54.48 6.00
CA LEU A 5 -13.15 -53.13 6.26
C LEU A 5 -13.64 -52.23 5.11
N THR A 6 -14.64 -51.39 5.36
CA THR A 6 -15.14 -50.40 4.40
C THR A 6 -14.26 -49.14 4.47
N ILE A 7 -13.45 -48.93 3.43
CA ILE A 7 -12.65 -47.69 3.28
C ILE A 7 -13.56 -46.64 2.65
N THR A 8 -13.94 -45.64 3.43
CA THR A 8 -14.64 -44.46 2.95
C THR A 8 -13.64 -43.49 2.34
N ILE A 9 -13.62 -43.35 1.03
CA ILE A 9 -12.86 -42.35 0.31
C ILE A 9 -13.66 -41.02 0.39
N ALA A 10 -13.15 -40.06 1.14
CA ALA A 10 -13.69 -38.72 1.15
C ALA A 10 -13.46 -38.06 -0.21
N PRO A 11 -14.47 -37.39 -0.82
CA PRO A 11 -14.26 -36.72 -2.09
C PRO A 11 -13.37 -35.48 -1.87
N PHE A 12 -12.25 -35.43 -2.58
CA PHE A 12 -11.46 -34.23 -2.78
C PHE A 12 -12.34 -33.23 -3.53
N LEU A 13 -12.81 -32.20 -2.85
CA LEU A 13 -13.40 -31.04 -3.51
C LEU A 13 -12.27 -30.34 -4.28
N LEU A 14 -12.21 -30.57 -5.58
CA LEU A 14 -11.51 -29.70 -6.52
C LEU A 14 -12.22 -28.35 -6.46
N ALA A 15 -11.59 -27.36 -5.81
CA ALA A 15 -12.03 -25.99 -5.86
C ALA A 15 -12.00 -25.53 -7.32
N THR A 16 -13.16 -25.35 -7.93
CA THR A 16 -13.28 -24.73 -9.25
C THR A 16 -12.77 -23.29 -9.13
N VAL A 17 -11.62 -23.03 -9.76
CA VAL A 17 -11.10 -21.65 -9.91
C VAL A 17 -12.15 -20.87 -10.71
N HIS A 18 -12.87 -19.99 -10.05
CA HIS A 18 -13.85 -19.15 -10.71
C HIS A 18 -13.14 -18.16 -11.66
N ALA A 19 -13.73 -17.88 -12.82
CA ALA A 19 -13.19 -16.95 -13.81
C ALA A 19 -12.82 -15.55 -13.22
N GLN A 20 -13.42 -15.20 -12.09
CA GLN A 20 -13.13 -13.97 -11.35
C GLN A 20 -11.75 -13.99 -10.68
N ASP A 21 -11.19 -15.16 -10.33
CA ASP A 21 -9.87 -15.29 -9.70
C ASP A 21 -8.75 -14.97 -10.70
N SER A 22 -8.98 -15.20 -12.00
CA SER A 22 -8.02 -14.86 -13.07
C SER A 22 -7.81 -13.34 -13.23
N CYS A 23 -8.70 -12.51 -12.70
CA CYS A 23 -8.65 -11.05 -12.78
C CYS A 23 -7.93 -10.40 -11.61
N LEU A 24 -7.62 -11.17 -10.59
CA LEU A 24 -6.97 -10.71 -9.37
C LEU A 24 -5.44 -10.91 -9.45
N PRO A 25 -4.66 -10.12 -8.70
CA PRO A 25 -3.22 -10.27 -8.68
C PRO A 25 -2.81 -11.64 -8.11
N VAL A 26 -1.68 -12.16 -8.57
CA VAL A 26 -1.09 -13.40 -8.06
C VAL A 26 -0.08 -13.05 -6.97
N TYR A 27 -0.24 -13.65 -5.79
CA TYR A 27 0.68 -13.47 -4.66
C TYR A 27 1.47 -14.76 -4.41
N ASN A 28 2.74 -14.60 -4.01
CA ASN A 28 3.62 -15.72 -3.64
C ASN A 28 3.36 -16.25 -2.21
N MET A 29 2.30 -15.78 -1.57
CA MET A 29 1.89 -16.16 -0.22
C MET A 29 0.40 -16.47 -0.18
N PRO A 30 -0.05 -17.41 0.67
CA PRO A 30 -1.47 -17.72 0.82
C PRO A 30 -2.27 -16.49 1.27
N VAL A 31 -3.31 -16.17 0.51
CA VAL A 31 -4.25 -15.09 0.84
C VAL A 31 -5.21 -15.57 1.92
N LYS A 32 -5.33 -14.78 2.96
CA LYS A 32 -6.33 -14.91 4.03
C LYS A 32 -7.32 -13.76 3.91
N THR A 33 -8.52 -13.93 4.42
CA THR A 33 -9.52 -12.88 4.45
C THR A 33 -10.08 -12.68 5.87
N MET A 34 -10.52 -11.47 6.16
CA MET A 34 -11.21 -11.13 7.40
C MET A 34 -12.44 -10.28 7.07
N GLN A 35 -13.59 -10.68 7.61
CA GLN A 35 -14.81 -9.87 7.50
C GLN A 35 -14.71 -8.66 8.43
N LEU A 36 -14.76 -7.46 7.86
CA LEU A 36 -14.80 -6.17 8.55
C LEU A 36 -16.15 -5.49 8.28
N SER A 37 -16.38 -4.37 8.94
CA SER A 37 -17.60 -3.56 8.72
C SER A 37 -17.72 -3.04 7.28
N SER A 38 -16.57 -2.75 6.64
CA SER A 38 -16.46 -2.28 5.26
C SER A 38 -16.45 -3.39 4.20
N GLY A 39 -16.66 -4.65 4.58
CA GLY A 39 -16.55 -5.80 3.70
C GLY A 39 -15.36 -6.71 4.02
N LYS A 40 -15.08 -7.64 3.13
CA LYS A 40 -14.00 -8.60 3.28
C LYS A 40 -12.65 -7.95 2.96
N LEU A 41 -11.73 -7.94 3.94
CA LEU A 41 -10.34 -7.50 3.77
C LEU A 41 -9.44 -8.69 3.51
N ALA A 42 -8.66 -8.64 2.44
CA ALA A 42 -7.65 -9.63 2.12
C ALA A 42 -6.28 -9.25 2.71
N TYR A 43 -5.54 -10.25 3.15
CA TYR A 43 -4.19 -10.08 3.68
C TYR A 43 -3.37 -11.34 3.53
N VAL A 44 -2.05 -11.18 3.54
CA VAL A 44 -1.09 -12.26 3.73
C VAL A 44 -0.43 -12.11 5.09
N GLU A 45 0.01 -13.24 5.67
CA GLU A 45 0.64 -13.26 6.98
C GLU A 45 1.72 -14.33 7.03
N LYS A 46 2.93 -13.95 7.45
CA LYS A 46 4.09 -14.84 7.55
C LYS A 46 4.96 -14.47 8.74
N GLY A 47 5.62 -15.47 9.35
CA GLY A 47 6.52 -15.28 10.49
C GLY A 47 5.80 -15.13 11.83
N ASN A 48 6.57 -14.91 12.88
CA ASN A 48 6.12 -14.80 14.27
C ASN A 48 6.84 -13.67 15.00
N GLY A 49 6.38 -13.31 16.21
CA GLY A 49 7.02 -12.30 17.05
C GLY A 49 6.40 -10.91 16.91
N GLN A 50 7.22 -9.84 16.95
CA GLN A 50 6.76 -8.46 16.83
C GLN A 50 6.07 -8.25 15.48
N THR A 51 4.89 -7.62 15.52
CA THR A 51 4.03 -7.55 14.34
C THR A 51 4.30 -6.29 13.52
N PHE A 52 4.58 -6.49 12.24
CA PHE A 52 4.51 -5.49 11.19
C PHE A 52 3.16 -5.56 10.47
N LEU A 53 2.62 -4.39 10.13
CA LEU A 53 1.48 -4.25 9.24
C LEU A 53 1.87 -3.32 8.08
N PHE A 54 1.81 -3.84 6.86
CA PHE A 54 2.22 -3.14 5.65
C PHE A 54 1.00 -2.70 4.85
N VAL A 55 1.01 -1.42 4.43
CA VAL A 55 -0.06 -0.76 3.67
C VAL A 55 0.49 -0.24 2.35
N HIS A 56 -0.06 -0.71 1.24
CA HIS A 56 0.37 -0.32 -0.11
C HIS A 56 -0.09 1.09 -0.51
N GLY A 57 0.52 1.66 -1.55
CA GLY A 57 0.18 2.94 -2.14
C GLY A 57 -1.03 2.90 -3.08
N LEU A 58 -1.33 4.03 -3.69
CA LEU A 58 -2.40 4.19 -4.67
C LEU A 58 -2.21 3.21 -5.82
N GLY A 59 -3.30 2.55 -6.22
CA GLY A 59 -3.26 1.58 -7.30
C GLY A 59 -2.48 0.29 -7.02
N GLY A 60 -1.93 0.14 -5.81
CA GLY A 60 -1.13 -1.00 -5.38
C GLY A 60 -1.94 -2.16 -4.81
N ASN A 61 -1.22 -3.12 -4.28
CA ASN A 61 -1.73 -4.28 -3.57
C ASN A 61 -0.59 -4.93 -2.73
N ILE A 62 -0.85 -6.06 -2.12
CA ILE A 62 0.11 -6.83 -1.30
C ILE A 62 1.46 -7.05 -1.99
N SER A 63 1.50 -7.27 -3.33
CA SER A 63 2.75 -7.54 -4.06
C SER A 63 3.80 -6.43 -3.90
N HIS A 64 3.39 -5.18 -3.61
CA HIS A 64 4.30 -4.07 -3.39
C HIS A 64 5.20 -4.27 -2.15
N TRP A 65 4.82 -5.18 -1.25
CA TRP A 65 5.53 -5.47 0.00
C TRP A 65 6.10 -6.89 0.07
N GLU A 66 5.87 -7.76 -0.93
CA GLU A 66 6.25 -9.18 -0.85
C GLU A 66 7.75 -9.40 -0.59
N LYS A 67 8.63 -8.59 -1.19
CA LYS A 67 10.08 -8.68 -0.97
C LYS A 67 10.43 -8.40 0.49
N ILE A 68 9.84 -7.34 1.05
CA ILE A 68 10.05 -6.95 2.46
C ILE A 68 9.47 -7.99 3.42
N VAL A 69 8.24 -8.46 3.16
CA VAL A 69 7.57 -9.49 3.96
C VAL A 69 8.37 -10.79 3.95
N ARG A 70 8.85 -11.24 2.78
CA ARG A 70 9.64 -12.45 2.65
C ARG A 70 10.88 -12.42 3.57
N ASP A 71 11.60 -11.32 3.56
CA ASP A 71 12.89 -11.22 4.24
C ASP A 71 12.73 -10.94 5.75
N LEU A 72 11.77 -10.07 6.14
CA LEU A 72 11.51 -9.77 7.55
C LEU A 72 10.80 -10.91 8.29
N SER A 73 10.04 -11.75 7.57
CA SER A 73 9.28 -12.84 8.20
C SER A 73 10.13 -13.93 8.84
N ALA A 74 11.43 -13.96 8.59
CA ALA A 74 12.37 -14.83 9.31
C ALA A 74 12.47 -14.51 10.81
N SER A 75 12.23 -13.23 11.20
CA SER A 75 12.39 -12.77 12.58
C SER A 75 11.16 -12.05 13.15
N TYR A 76 10.20 -11.70 12.30
CA TYR A 76 9.03 -10.88 12.66
C TYR A 76 7.75 -11.48 12.11
N ARG A 77 6.64 -11.16 12.76
CA ARG A 77 5.31 -11.43 12.21
C ARG A 77 4.95 -10.33 11.23
N CYS A 78 4.95 -10.63 9.93
CA CYS A 78 4.67 -9.69 8.85
C CYS A 78 3.27 -9.91 8.29
N ILE A 79 2.46 -8.86 8.25
CA ILE A 79 1.12 -8.85 7.66
C ILE A 79 1.08 -7.75 6.61
N ALA A 80 0.71 -8.08 5.38
CA ALA A 80 0.43 -7.08 4.35
C ALA A 80 -1.04 -7.20 3.93
N ILE A 81 -1.73 -6.06 3.79
CA ILE A 81 -3.16 -5.99 3.47
C ILE A 81 -3.38 -5.43 2.07
N ASP A 82 -4.46 -5.87 1.45
CA ASP A 82 -5.08 -5.15 0.35
C ASP A 82 -6.11 -4.18 0.93
N LEU A 83 -5.95 -2.89 0.70
CA LEU A 83 -6.96 -1.90 1.11
C LEU A 83 -8.30 -2.19 0.40
N PRO A 84 -9.45 -1.81 1.00
CA PRO A 84 -10.75 -1.97 0.35
C PRO A 84 -10.77 -1.38 -1.06
N GLY A 85 -11.20 -2.18 -2.02
CA GLY A 85 -11.20 -1.82 -3.43
C GLY A 85 -9.99 -2.32 -4.22
N TYR A 86 -8.92 -2.75 -3.57
CA TYR A 86 -7.69 -3.23 -4.20
C TYR A 86 -7.52 -4.75 -4.03
N GLY A 87 -6.63 -5.32 -4.84
CA GLY A 87 -6.22 -6.71 -4.76
C GLY A 87 -7.37 -7.70 -4.59
N TRP A 88 -7.32 -8.55 -3.57
CA TRP A 88 -8.34 -9.54 -3.22
C TRP A 88 -9.39 -9.05 -2.22
N SER A 89 -9.28 -7.80 -1.75
CA SER A 89 -10.31 -7.17 -0.90
C SER A 89 -11.56 -6.83 -1.69
N ASP A 90 -12.72 -6.75 -1.00
CA ASP A 90 -13.99 -6.40 -1.62
C ASP A 90 -13.91 -5.07 -2.37
N LYS A 91 -14.57 -5.04 -3.52
CA LYS A 91 -14.61 -3.87 -4.40
C LYS A 91 -15.83 -2.98 -4.17
N GLN A 92 -16.77 -3.42 -3.35
CA GLN A 92 -18.00 -2.69 -3.02
C GLN A 92 -17.76 -1.67 -1.90
N VAL A 93 -16.85 -0.73 -2.17
CA VAL A 93 -16.58 0.40 -1.28
C VAL A 93 -17.19 1.63 -1.91
N ASP A 94 -17.81 2.50 -1.14
CA ASP A 94 -18.32 3.75 -1.69
C ASP A 94 -17.17 4.51 -2.36
N ALA A 95 -17.29 4.71 -3.69
CA ALA A 95 -16.25 5.36 -4.48
C ALA A 95 -16.40 6.90 -4.46
N ASN A 96 -17.50 7.43 -3.95
CA ASN A 96 -17.82 8.85 -4.04
C ASN A 96 -17.42 9.66 -2.80
N GLY A 97 -16.94 9.00 -1.75
CA GLY A 97 -16.60 9.64 -0.48
C GLY A 97 -15.27 10.42 -0.53
N ASP A 98 -15.31 11.69 -0.10
CA ASP A 98 -14.11 12.51 0.09
C ASP A 98 -13.24 11.99 1.25
N ASP A 99 -13.84 11.24 2.18
CA ASP A 99 -13.19 10.67 3.37
C ASP A 99 -12.48 9.32 3.11
N ARG A 100 -12.00 9.07 1.89
CA ARG A 100 -11.40 7.79 1.51
C ARG A 100 -10.24 7.37 2.41
N LEU A 101 -9.36 8.31 2.76
CA LEU A 101 -8.20 8.00 3.61
C LEU A 101 -8.61 7.74 5.06
N GLN A 102 -9.62 8.44 5.57
CA GLN A 102 -10.20 8.19 6.89
C GLN A 102 -10.87 6.80 6.93
N LEU A 103 -11.59 6.43 5.89
CA LEU A 103 -12.16 5.08 5.76
C LEU A 103 -11.05 4.01 5.83
N TYR A 104 -9.95 4.18 5.10
CA TYR A 104 -8.84 3.24 5.13
C TYR A 104 -8.18 3.17 6.51
N ALA A 105 -8.00 4.31 7.18
CA ALA A 105 -7.50 4.33 8.56
C ALA A 105 -8.44 3.60 9.53
N GLY A 106 -9.76 3.79 9.40
CA GLY A 106 -10.78 3.07 10.15
C GLY A 106 -10.71 1.55 9.93
N VAL A 107 -10.56 1.11 8.68
CA VAL A 107 -10.39 -0.30 8.31
C VAL A 107 -9.14 -0.92 8.94
N ILE A 108 -8.02 -0.20 8.92
CA ILE A 108 -6.77 -0.66 9.55
C ILE A 108 -6.97 -0.78 11.06
N ASN A 109 -7.61 0.20 11.69
CA ASN A 109 -7.92 0.18 13.12
C ASN A 109 -8.81 -1.00 13.51
N GLU A 110 -9.88 -1.26 12.76
CA GLU A 110 -10.77 -2.41 12.96
C GLU A 110 -10.02 -3.74 12.76
N PHE A 111 -9.18 -3.84 11.72
CA PHE A 111 -8.35 -5.02 11.47
C PHE A 111 -7.39 -5.30 12.64
N ILE A 112 -6.67 -4.30 13.14
CA ILE A 112 -5.77 -4.41 14.29
C ILE A 112 -6.56 -4.89 15.52
N GLN A 113 -7.77 -4.37 15.73
CA GLN A 113 -8.64 -4.74 16.85
C GLN A 113 -9.11 -6.19 16.73
N LYS A 114 -9.69 -6.59 15.60
CA LYS A 114 -10.21 -7.95 15.36
C LYS A 114 -9.10 -9.01 15.35
N LYS A 115 -7.93 -8.67 14.83
CA LYS A 115 -6.71 -9.49 14.89
C LYS A 115 -6.11 -9.60 16.31
N LYS A 116 -6.63 -8.83 17.27
CA LYS A 116 -6.14 -8.72 18.65
C LYS A 116 -4.66 -8.35 18.74
N ILE A 117 -4.16 -7.53 17.79
CA ILE A 117 -2.78 -7.05 17.81
C ILE A 117 -2.65 -5.96 18.89
N ARG A 118 -1.79 -6.18 19.87
CA ARG A 118 -1.61 -5.24 21.00
C ARG A 118 -0.57 -4.16 20.71
N LYS A 119 0.47 -4.50 19.96
CA LYS A 119 1.55 -3.60 19.55
C LYS A 119 1.88 -3.89 18.10
N VAL A 120 1.92 -2.86 17.25
CA VAL A 120 2.20 -2.99 15.84
C VAL A 120 3.22 -1.94 15.39
N ILE A 121 4.11 -2.34 14.51
CA ILE A 121 4.91 -1.46 13.66
C ILE A 121 4.11 -1.29 12.36
N LEU A 122 3.62 -0.08 12.12
CA LEU A 122 2.84 0.22 10.92
C LEU A 122 3.78 0.77 9.84
N ALA A 123 3.77 0.15 8.68
CA ALA A 123 4.56 0.58 7.53
C ALA A 123 3.63 0.91 6.35
N GLY A 124 3.79 2.08 5.77
CA GLY A 124 3.01 2.51 4.62
C GLY A 124 3.88 3.03 3.49
N HIS A 125 3.42 2.86 2.25
CA HIS A 125 4.05 3.41 1.06
C HIS A 125 3.12 4.43 0.40
N SER A 126 3.63 5.63 0.03
CA SER A 126 2.90 6.64 -0.74
C SER A 126 1.56 6.99 -0.07
N MET A 127 0.41 6.81 -0.74
CA MET A 127 -0.93 6.93 -0.15
C MET A 127 -1.06 6.08 1.12
N GLY A 128 -0.53 4.86 1.14
CA GLY A 128 -0.55 3.99 2.32
C GLY A 128 0.23 4.57 3.51
N ALA A 129 1.27 5.37 3.26
CA ALA A 129 1.99 6.09 4.31
C ALA A 129 1.17 7.26 4.86
N GLN A 130 0.46 8.00 4.00
CA GLN A 130 -0.50 9.02 4.41
C GLN A 130 -1.62 8.43 5.27
N VAL A 131 -2.19 7.29 4.87
CA VAL A 131 -3.16 6.53 5.67
C VAL A 131 -2.55 6.05 6.99
N ALA A 132 -1.29 5.60 6.98
CA ALA A 132 -0.60 5.15 8.18
C ALA A 132 -0.38 6.28 9.19
N ILE A 133 -0.10 7.52 8.75
CA ILE A 133 -0.04 8.72 9.61
C ILE A 133 -1.41 8.94 10.27
N ILE A 134 -2.50 8.98 9.49
CA ILE A 134 -3.86 9.16 10.01
C ILE A 134 -4.20 8.06 11.04
N THR A 135 -3.87 6.80 10.73
CA THR A 135 -4.09 5.67 11.62
C THR A 135 -3.31 5.81 12.94
N ALA A 136 -2.03 6.24 12.86
CA ALA A 136 -1.16 6.35 14.02
C ALA A 136 -1.62 7.44 14.99
N LEU A 137 -2.17 8.54 14.49
CA LEU A 137 -2.77 9.59 15.31
C LEU A 137 -4.01 9.12 16.08
N GLN A 138 -4.70 8.10 15.59
CA GLN A 138 -5.95 7.57 16.16
C GLN A 138 -5.74 6.32 17.03
N ASN A 139 -4.58 5.65 16.97
CA ASN A 139 -4.41 4.32 17.54
C ASN A 139 -3.11 4.15 18.34
N LYS A 140 -3.22 4.16 19.67
CA LYS A 140 -2.10 3.98 20.59
C LYS A 140 -1.41 2.60 20.51
N ARG A 141 -1.96 1.64 19.77
CA ARG A 141 -1.31 0.34 19.51
C ARG A 141 -0.19 0.44 18.48
N ILE A 142 -0.11 1.52 17.69
CA ILE A 142 1.00 1.82 16.79
C ILE A 142 2.20 2.22 17.67
N LYS A 143 3.27 1.43 17.66
CA LYS A 143 4.45 1.63 18.50
C LYS A 143 5.64 2.18 17.76
N LYS A 144 5.70 1.95 16.47
CA LYS A 144 6.67 2.56 15.53
C LYS A 144 5.96 2.77 14.19
N LEU A 145 6.35 3.80 13.46
CA LEU A 145 5.81 4.14 12.16
C LEU A 145 6.92 4.19 11.11
N ILE A 146 6.70 3.55 9.96
CA ILE A 146 7.63 3.53 8.84
C ILE A 146 6.90 4.10 7.62
N LEU A 147 7.40 5.20 7.11
CA LEU A 147 6.82 5.96 6.01
C LEU A 147 7.75 5.90 4.81
N VAL A 148 7.35 5.18 3.77
CA VAL A 148 8.14 5.03 2.54
C VAL A 148 7.53 5.91 1.47
N ALA A 149 8.29 6.88 0.97
CA ALA A 149 7.86 7.88 -0.01
C ALA A 149 6.46 8.44 0.29
N PRO A 150 6.22 8.96 1.52
CA PRO A 150 4.87 9.31 1.97
C PRO A 150 4.24 10.42 1.13
N ALA A 151 2.99 10.19 0.69
CA ALA A 151 2.13 11.22 0.15
C ALA A 151 1.56 12.12 1.27
N GLY A 152 0.99 13.27 0.90
CA GLY A 152 0.34 14.22 1.81
C GLY A 152 1.29 15.11 2.61
N LEU A 153 2.59 15.08 2.30
CA LEU A 153 3.61 16.00 2.81
C LEU A 153 3.71 17.26 1.97
N GLU A 154 3.52 17.12 0.66
CA GLU A 154 3.34 18.20 -0.30
C GLU A 154 1.90 18.69 -0.21
N THR A 155 1.71 20.00 -0.19
CA THR A 155 0.39 20.63 -0.14
C THR A 155 0.05 21.25 -1.48
N PHE A 156 -1.22 21.19 -1.85
CA PHE A 156 -1.73 21.71 -3.12
C PHE A 156 -2.80 22.76 -2.88
N THR A 157 -2.82 23.79 -3.72
CA THR A 157 -3.92 24.75 -3.78
C THR A 157 -5.19 24.07 -4.30
N ASN A 158 -6.35 24.70 -4.10
CA ASN A 158 -7.61 24.19 -4.64
C ASN A 158 -7.59 24.03 -6.17
N GLN A 159 -6.91 24.95 -6.89
CA GLN A 159 -6.79 24.86 -8.35
C GLN A 159 -5.92 23.68 -8.79
N GLU A 160 -4.80 23.45 -8.13
CA GLU A 160 -3.93 22.30 -8.38
C GLU A 160 -4.64 20.99 -8.06
N ALA A 161 -5.37 20.93 -6.95
CA ALA A 161 -6.17 19.76 -6.60
C ALA A 161 -7.27 19.48 -7.63
N GLN A 162 -7.94 20.50 -8.17
CA GLN A 162 -8.90 20.37 -9.26
C GLN A 162 -8.24 19.86 -10.54
N LEU A 163 -7.07 20.38 -10.90
CA LEU A 163 -6.30 19.91 -12.05
C LEU A 163 -5.95 18.42 -11.91
N LEU A 164 -5.36 18.03 -10.78
CA LEU A 164 -4.97 16.65 -10.52
C LEU A 164 -6.16 15.68 -10.55
N THR A 165 -7.28 16.05 -9.93
CA THR A 165 -8.50 15.23 -9.98
C THR A 165 -9.10 15.18 -11.38
N GLY A 166 -9.02 16.27 -12.15
CA GLY A 166 -9.51 16.35 -13.53
C GLY A 166 -8.77 15.42 -14.49
N VAL A 167 -7.45 15.26 -14.34
CA VAL A 167 -6.65 14.38 -15.19
C VAL A 167 -6.62 12.92 -14.72
N THR A 168 -7.04 12.65 -13.49
CA THR A 168 -7.09 11.29 -12.91
C THR A 168 -8.51 10.76 -12.73
N THR A 169 -9.42 11.13 -13.63
CA THR A 169 -10.80 10.63 -13.60
C THR A 169 -10.84 9.12 -13.84
N ALA A 170 -11.87 8.45 -13.34
CA ALA A 170 -12.08 7.02 -13.56
C ALA A 170 -12.11 6.67 -15.06
N ILE A 171 -12.73 7.54 -15.88
CA ILE A 171 -12.81 7.35 -17.34
C ILE A 171 -11.41 7.44 -17.96
N ALA A 172 -10.60 8.44 -17.61
CA ALA A 172 -9.25 8.59 -18.12
C ALA A 172 -8.37 7.39 -17.76
N LEU A 173 -8.49 6.86 -16.52
CA LEU A 173 -7.79 5.66 -16.08
C LEU A 173 -8.25 4.39 -16.83
N GLU A 174 -9.54 4.24 -17.07
CA GLU A 174 -10.11 3.10 -17.79
C GLU A 174 -9.65 3.05 -19.26
N GLN A 175 -9.50 4.23 -19.89
CA GLN A 175 -9.08 4.37 -21.27
C GLN A 175 -7.58 4.21 -21.53
N GLN A 176 -6.73 4.17 -20.47
CA GLN A 176 -5.29 3.98 -20.64
C GLN A 176 -4.97 2.73 -21.45
N ASN A 177 -4.17 2.86 -22.50
CA ASN A 177 -3.65 1.72 -23.25
C ASN A 177 -2.46 1.07 -22.52
N GLU A 178 -1.97 -0.06 -23.05
CA GLU A 178 -0.83 -0.78 -22.46
C GLU A 178 0.42 0.09 -22.34
N ALA A 179 0.74 0.90 -23.34
CA ALA A 179 1.93 1.75 -23.32
C ALA A 179 1.88 2.77 -22.17
N VAL A 180 0.71 3.38 -21.92
CA VAL A 180 0.50 4.30 -20.81
C VAL A 180 0.62 3.57 -19.47
N ILE A 181 0.01 2.37 -19.34
CA ILE A 181 0.13 1.56 -18.14
C ILE A 181 1.59 1.21 -17.85
N ARG A 182 2.35 0.76 -18.84
CA ARG A 182 3.78 0.45 -18.69
C ARG A 182 4.59 1.67 -18.28
N ASN A 183 4.33 2.83 -18.88
CA ASN A 183 5.00 4.07 -18.52
C ASN A 183 4.68 4.49 -17.07
N ASN A 184 3.43 4.33 -16.62
CA ASN A 184 3.03 4.61 -15.24
C ASN A 184 3.75 3.72 -14.22
N PHE A 185 4.12 2.49 -14.58
CA PHE A 185 5.00 1.67 -13.74
C PHE A 185 6.45 2.16 -13.82
N LYS A 186 6.96 2.43 -15.02
CA LYS A 186 8.35 2.83 -15.25
C LYS A 186 8.77 4.05 -14.45
N ILE A 187 7.94 5.09 -14.39
CA ILE A 187 8.27 6.35 -13.70
C ILE A 187 8.42 6.20 -12.17
N ASN A 188 8.03 5.07 -11.60
CA ASN A 188 8.22 4.78 -10.16
C ASN A 188 9.66 4.34 -9.81
N PHE A 189 10.50 4.07 -10.80
CA PHE A 189 11.81 3.47 -10.61
C PHE A 189 12.89 4.28 -11.33
N VAL A 190 14.08 4.33 -10.77
CA VAL A 190 15.29 4.74 -11.49
C VAL A 190 15.72 3.60 -12.41
N GLN A 191 15.81 2.41 -11.84
CA GLN A 191 16.08 1.18 -12.59
C GLN A 191 14.96 0.17 -12.29
N GLN A 192 14.04 0.04 -13.25
CA GLN A 192 12.90 -0.86 -13.09
C GLN A 192 13.36 -2.31 -12.93
N PRO A 193 13.08 -2.97 -11.79
CA PRO A 193 13.39 -4.38 -11.60
C PRO A 193 12.59 -5.28 -12.55
N ALA A 194 13.17 -6.41 -12.98
CA ALA A 194 12.54 -7.32 -13.94
C ALA A 194 11.19 -7.89 -13.43
N ASP A 195 11.04 -8.09 -12.13
CA ASP A 195 9.83 -8.63 -11.51
C ASP A 195 8.66 -7.61 -11.42
N VAL A 196 8.89 -6.34 -11.79
CA VAL A 196 7.81 -5.36 -12.04
C VAL A 196 6.93 -5.80 -13.21
N GLU A 197 7.45 -6.59 -14.15
CA GLU A 197 6.65 -7.12 -15.26
C GLU A 197 5.43 -7.92 -14.74
N GLN A 198 5.55 -8.65 -13.64
CA GLN A 198 4.40 -9.35 -13.05
C GLN A 198 3.30 -8.36 -12.61
N LEU A 199 3.66 -7.22 -12.01
CA LEU A 199 2.71 -6.18 -11.59
C LEU A 199 2.00 -5.57 -12.82
N ILE A 200 2.75 -5.37 -13.90
CA ILE A 200 2.20 -4.85 -15.18
C ILE A 200 1.22 -5.86 -15.78
N GLN A 201 1.59 -7.14 -15.85
CA GLN A 201 0.75 -8.20 -16.39
C GLN A 201 -0.53 -8.38 -15.56
N ASP A 202 -0.46 -8.29 -14.24
CA ASP A 202 -1.62 -8.32 -13.35
C ASP A 202 -2.57 -7.15 -13.66
N ARG A 203 -2.04 -5.95 -13.90
CA ARG A 203 -2.84 -4.78 -14.28
C ARG A 203 -3.48 -4.95 -15.66
N LEU A 204 -2.74 -5.43 -16.64
CA LEU A 204 -3.23 -5.65 -18.01
C LEU A 204 -4.29 -6.76 -18.05
N ARG A 205 -4.11 -7.80 -17.23
CA ARG A 205 -5.10 -8.87 -17.07
C ARG A 205 -6.38 -8.33 -16.42
N MET A 206 -6.28 -7.58 -15.32
CA MET A 206 -7.41 -6.95 -14.64
C MET A 206 -8.17 -6.00 -15.58
N LYS A 207 -7.46 -5.29 -16.48
CA LYS A 207 -8.07 -4.37 -17.46
C LYS A 207 -9.07 -5.07 -18.40
N LYS A 208 -8.90 -6.36 -18.66
CA LYS A 208 -9.81 -7.16 -19.49
C LYS A 208 -11.05 -7.65 -18.74
N CYS A 209 -11.18 -7.35 -17.46
CA CYS A 209 -12.22 -7.87 -16.57
C CYS A 209 -13.23 -6.78 -16.17
N SER A 210 -14.45 -7.18 -15.86
CA SER A 210 -15.53 -6.27 -15.43
C SER A 210 -15.21 -5.47 -14.17
N ILE A 211 -14.32 -5.99 -13.31
CA ILE A 211 -13.90 -5.30 -12.08
C ILE A 211 -13.02 -4.07 -12.35
N TYR A 212 -12.45 -3.91 -13.55
CA TYR A 212 -11.48 -2.83 -13.84
C TYR A 212 -12.11 -1.44 -13.75
N LYS A 213 -13.34 -1.28 -14.25
CA LYS A 213 -14.07 -0.01 -14.12
C LYS A 213 -14.19 0.43 -12.65
N ARG A 214 -14.56 -0.52 -11.78
CA ARG A 214 -14.67 -0.23 -10.35
C ARG A 214 -13.33 0.10 -9.71
N TYR A 215 -12.29 -0.62 -10.09
CA TYR A 215 -10.91 -0.32 -9.69
C TYR A 215 -10.50 1.11 -10.08
N CYS A 216 -10.78 1.56 -11.32
CA CYS A 216 -10.48 2.92 -11.76
C CYS A 216 -11.24 3.99 -10.95
N GLN A 217 -12.52 3.74 -10.59
CA GLN A 217 -13.29 4.61 -9.70
C GLN A 217 -12.62 4.74 -8.32
N ILE A 218 -12.13 3.63 -7.77
CA ILE A 218 -11.46 3.60 -6.47
C ILE A 218 -10.12 4.33 -6.50
N VAL A 219 -9.34 4.17 -7.57
CA VAL A 219 -8.07 4.89 -7.75
C VAL A 219 -8.32 6.39 -7.87
N SER A 220 -9.29 6.81 -8.68
CA SER A 220 -9.68 8.23 -8.84
C SER A 220 -10.14 8.84 -7.50
N ALA A 221 -10.97 8.13 -6.74
CA ALA A 221 -11.39 8.56 -5.40
C ALA A 221 -10.22 8.59 -4.40
N GLY A 222 -9.24 7.69 -4.55
CA GLY A 222 -8.00 7.71 -3.76
C GLY A 222 -7.17 8.97 -3.99
N VAL A 223 -7.03 9.41 -5.25
CA VAL A 223 -6.37 10.69 -5.58
C VAL A 223 -7.06 11.85 -4.88
N LYS A 224 -8.40 11.93 -5.01
CA LYS A 224 -9.18 12.98 -4.34
C LYS A 224 -8.97 12.96 -2.82
N GLY A 225 -9.06 11.78 -2.21
CA GLY A 225 -8.85 11.61 -0.77
C GLY A 225 -7.46 12.05 -0.30
N MET A 226 -6.41 11.78 -1.08
CA MET A 226 -5.05 12.24 -0.76
C MET A 226 -4.93 13.77 -0.75
N LEU A 227 -5.59 14.44 -1.70
CA LEU A 227 -5.57 15.90 -1.84
C LEU A 227 -6.40 16.62 -0.76
N VAL A 228 -7.51 16.02 -0.35
CA VAL A 228 -8.42 16.58 0.69
C VAL A 228 -7.84 16.43 2.10
N HIS A 229 -6.99 15.43 2.33
CA HIS A 229 -6.44 15.11 3.65
C HIS A 229 -4.91 15.23 3.70
N PRO A 230 -4.29 16.40 3.44
CA PRO A 230 -2.86 16.57 3.65
C PRO A 230 -2.51 16.29 5.11
N VAL A 231 -1.33 15.73 5.36
CA VAL A 231 -0.93 15.28 6.71
C VAL A 231 0.28 16.05 7.25
N LYS A 232 0.84 17.01 6.47
CA LYS A 232 2.04 17.77 6.85
C LYS A 232 1.90 18.41 8.24
N ASP A 233 0.81 19.14 8.47
CA ASP A 233 0.55 19.83 9.74
C ASP A 233 0.30 18.87 10.92
N SER A 234 -0.05 17.63 10.63
CA SER A 234 -0.32 16.60 11.64
C SER A 234 0.95 15.88 12.10
N LEU A 235 2.06 16.02 11.40
CA LEU A 235 3.32 15.31 11.70
C LEU A 235 3.85 15.61 13.11
N GLN A 236 3.71 16.84 13.58
CA GLN A 236 4.14 17.27 14.92
C GLN A 236 3.43 16.56 16.08
N TYR A 237 2.27 15.93 15.83
CA TYR A 237 1.50 15.20 16.83
C TYR A 237 1.83 13.70 16.89
N LEU A 238 2.73 13.22 16.05
CA LEU A 238 3.21 11.83 16.09
C LEU A 238 4.11 11.64 17.33
N SER A 239 3.68 10.77 18.26
CA SER A 239 4.35 10.55 19.54
C SER A 239 5.20 9.28 19.61
N MET A 240 5.14 8.44 18.58
CA MET A 240 5.94 7.22 18.46
C MET A 240 7.20 7.46 17.61
N PRO A 241 8.25 6.61 17.73
CA PRO A 241 9.38 6.66 16.81
C PRO A 241 8.93 6.52 15.37
N VAL A 242 9.42 7.43 14.49
CA VAL A 242 9.10 7.46 13.05
C VAL A 242 10.37 7.32 12.23
N LEU A 243 10.29 6.51 11.19
CA LEU A 243 11.28 6.41 10.12
C LEU A 243 10.63 6.89 8.81
N ILE A 244 11.23 7.90 8.17
CA ILE A 244 10.89 8.30 6.80
C ILE A 244 11.97 7.79 5.86
N VAL A 245 11.57 7.19 4.75
CA VAL A 245 12.50 6.74 3.70
C VAL A 245 12.02 7.27 2.36
N PHE A 246 12.92 7.91 1.60
CA PHE A 246 12.67 8.32 0.22
C PHE A 246 13.75 7.80 -0.72
N GLY A 247 13.40 7.56 -1.96
CA GLY A 247 14.36 7.51 -3.06
C GLY A 247 14.73 8.94 -3.47
N ALA A 248 16.02 9.22 -3.60
CA ALA A 248 16.51 10.57 -3.96
C ALA A 248 16.01 11.04 -5.34
N LYS A 249 15.66 10.10 -6.21
CA LYS A 249 15.16 10.34 -7.57
C LYS A 249 13.67 9.98 -7.71
N ASP A 250 12.89 10.17 -6.64
CA ASP A 250 11.43 10.03 -6.69
C ASP A 250 10.86 11.03 -7.71
N ALA A 251 10.24 10.51 -8.77
CA ALA A 251 9.67 11.32 -9.85
C ALA A 251 8.20 11.70 -9.63
N LEU A 252 7.58 11.24 -8.52
CA LEU A 252 6.18 11.46 -8.23
C LEU A 252 5.96 12.39 -7.04
N ILE A 253 6.87 12.40 -6.06
CA ILE A 253 6.80 13.24 -4.86
C ILE A 253 8.15 13.93 -4.64
N PRO A 254 8.18 15.27 -4.76
CA PRO A 254 7.07 16.19 -5.08
C PRO A 254 6.62 16.12 -6.54
N ASN A 255 5.45 16.73 -6.84
CA ASN A 255 4.92 16.83 -8.19
C ASN A 255 5.73 17.86 -9.01
N ALA A 256 6.57 17.37 -9.90
CA ALA A 256 7.48 18.22 -10.67
C ALA A 256 6.78 19.20 -11.65
N TYR A 257 5.52 18.91 -12.04
CA TYR A 257 4.77 19.80 -12.92
C TYR A 257 4.20 21.01 -12.19
N LEU A 258 3.73 20.80 -10.97
CA LEU A 258 3.10 21.85 -10.17
C LEU A 258 4.13 22.58 -9.30
N HIS A 259 5.12 21.86 -8.79
CA HIS A 259 6.14 22.38 -7.90
C HIS A 259 7.57 22.10 -8.40
N PRO A 260 7.96 22.66 -9.59
CA PRO A 260 9.23 22.31 -10.23
C PRO A 260 10.48 22.74 -9.43
N ALA A 261 10.32 23.67 -8.49
CA ALA A 261 11.42 24.11 -7.61
C ALA A 261 11.58 23.22 -6.35
N LEU A 262 10.58 22.39 -6.02
CA LEU A 262 10.61 21.52 -4.86
C LEU A 262 11.28 20.21 -5.21
N ILE A 263 12.33 19.84 -4.46
CA ILE A 263 13.02 18.57 -4.65
C ILE A 263 12.73 17.59 -3.51
N THR A 264 12.75 16.32 -3.81
CA THR A 264 12.41 15.22 -2.86
C THR A 264 13.20 15.32 -1.56
N THR A 265 14.50 15.60 -1.63
CA THR A 265 15.37 15.67 -0.45
C THR A 265 15.01 16.84 0.46
N ALA A 266 14.63 18.01 -0.10
CA ALA A 266 14.18 19.15 0.66
C ALA A 266 12.84 18.86 1.35
N LEU A 267 11.85 18.36 0.60
CA LEU A 267 10.55 17.98 1.15
C LEU A 267 10.69 16.96 2.28
N ALA A 268 11.51 15.93 2.08
CA ALA A 268 11.77 14.89 3.09
C ALA A 268 12.41 15.45 4.35
N THR A 269 13.42 16.34 4.21
CA THR A 269 14.13 16.96 5.33
C THR A 269 13.21 17.87 6.13
N GLU A 270 12.46 18.75 5.45
CA GLU A 270 11.47 19.62 6.09
C GLU A 270 10.41 18.82 6.85
N SER A 271 9.90 17.76 6.23
CA SER A 271 8.88 16.93 6.86
C SER A 271 9.41 16.14 8.06
N ALA A 272 10.62 15.62 7.98
CA ALA A 272 11.26 14.93 9.10
C ALA A 272 11.51 15.87 10.29
N ALA A 273 11.85 17.14 10.03
CA ALA A 273 12.07 18.14 11.07
C ALA A 273 10.80 18.47 11.88
N LEU A 274 9.60 18.22 11.32
CA LEU A 274 8.33 18.40 12.02
C LEU A 274 8.03 17.27 13.03
N ILE A 275 8.73 16.13 12.95
CA ILE A 275 8.45 14.95 13.78
C ILE A 275 9.54 14.80 14.84
N PRO A 276 9.23 14.90 16.15
CA PRO A 276 10.22 14.74 17.21
C PRO A 276 10.96 13.38 17.12
N GLY A 277 12.29 13.43 17.02
CA GLY A 277 13.13 12.25 16.97
C GLY A 277 12.98 11.38 15.69
N CYS A 278 12.45 11.95 14.60
CA CYS A 278 12.34 11.27 13.32
C CYS A 278 13.70 10.83 12.80
N LYS A 279 13.77 9.60 12.28
CA LYS A 279 14.89 9.15 11.45
C LYS A 279 14.54 9.35 9.99
N LEU A 280 15.42 9.98 9.22
CA LEU A 280 15.28 10.17 7.79
C LEU A 280 16.39 9.40 7.07
N GLU A 281 16.02 8.60 6.10
CA GLU A 281 16.92 7.90 5.18
C GLU A 281 16.57 8.24 3.74
N ILE A 282 17.56 8.70 2.97
CA ILE A 282 17.40 9.03 1.56
C ILE A 282 18.30 8.10 0.75
N ILE A 283 17.67 7.21 -0.01
CA ILE A 283 18.38 6.18 -0.79
C ILE A 283 18.72 6.75 -2.15
N GLN A 284 20.02 6.83 -2.41
CA GLN A 284 20.53 7.26 -3.71
C GLN A 284 20.14 6.25 -4.80
N GLU A 285 20.02 6.71 -6.05
CA GLU A 285 19.66 5.85 -7.19
C GLU A 285 18.41 5.01 -6.96
N ALA A 286 17.39 5.58 -6.30
CA ALA A 286 16.08 4.97 -6.08
C ALA A 286 14.95 5.95 -6.40
N GLY A 287 13.86 5.40 -6.95
CA GLY A 287 12.63 6.13 -7.29
C GLY A 287 11.56 6.06 -6.21
N HIS A 288 10.30 6.22 -6.62
CA HIS A 288 9.14 6.26 -5.74
C HIS A 288 8.86 4.91 -5.03
N MET A 289 8.98 3.78 -5.74
CA MET A 289 8.79 2.45 -5.16
C MET A 289 10.10 1.91 -4.55
N VAL A 290 10.74 2.70 -3.70
CA VAL A 290 12.05 2.39 -3.12
C VAL A 290 12.08 1.06 -2.36
N GLN A 291 10.99 0.68 -1.68
CA GLN A 291 10.87 -0.60 -0.97
C GLN A 291 10.84 -1.81 -1.93
N PHE A 292 10.49 -1.60 -3.18
CA PHE A 292 10.49 -2.62 -4.22
C PHE A 292 11.82 -2.64 -4.99
N GLU A 293 12.35 -1.45 -5.33
CA GLU A 293 13.59 -1.26 -6.08
C GLU A 293 14.83 -1.61 -5.27
N LYS A 294 14.87 -1.20 -3.99
CA LYS A 294 16.01 -1.36 -3.07
C LYS A 294 15.63 -2.16 -1.82
N SER A 295 14.89 -3.25 -2.01
CA SER A 295 14.31 -4.01 -0.89
C SER A 295 15.34 -4.50 0.13
N ASN A 296 16.53 -4.91 -0.30
CA ASN A 296 17.60 -5.36 0.60
C ASN A 296 18.09 -4.22 1.50
N GLU A 297 18.31 -3.03 0.94
CA GLU A 297 18.75 -1.84 1.68
C GLU A 297 17.66 -1.39 2.65
N ILE A 298 16.40 -1.35 2.21
CA ILE A 298 15.24 -1.05 3.06
C ILE A 298 15.15 -2.02 4.24
N ASN A 299 15.37 -3.32 4.02
CA ASN A 299 15.34 -4.30 5.10
C ASN A 299 16.42 -4.06 6.16
N VAL A 300 17.63 -3.66 5.75
CA VAL A 300 18.70 -3.28 6.68
C VAL A 300 18.32 -2.05 7.51
N ILE A 301 17.80 -1.01 6.84
CA ILE A 301 17.34 0.23 7.48
C ILE A 301 16.21 -0.06 8.47
N ILE A 302 15.20 -0.83 8.08
CA ILE A 302 14.10 -1.22 8.95
C ILE A 302 14.62 -1.96 10.18
N LYS A 303 15.48 -2.98 10.01
CA LYS A 303 16.05 -3.75 11.13
C LYS A 303 16.81 -2.87 12.11
N LYS A 304 17.61 -1.92 11.62
CA LYS A 304 18.34 -0.94 12.45
C LYS A 304 17.39 0.00 13.20
N PHE A 305 16.28 0.40 12.59
CA PHE A 305 15.30 1.29 13.22
C PHE A 305 14.48 0.63 14.33
N ILE A 306 14.25 -0.65 14.25
CA ILE A 306 13.40 -1.36 15.19
C ILE A 306 14.14 -1.91 16.42
N GLN A 307 15.46 -2.01 16.35
CA GLN A 307 16.33 -2.26 17.52
C GLN A 307 16.24 -1.08 18.50
#